data_79db4fc4667fadeea146ffb2ade20923
#
_entry.id   79db4fc4667fadeea146ffb2ade20923
#
_cell.length_a   1.000
_cell.length_b   1.000
_cell.length_c   1.000
_cell.angle_alpha   90.00
_cell.angle_beta   90.00
_cell.angle_gamma   90.00
#
_symmetry.space_group_name_H-M   'P 1'
#
loop_
_entity.id
_entity.type
_entity.pdbx_description
1 polymer ?
#
loop_
_entity_poly.entity_id
_entity_poly.type
_entity_poly.pdbx_seq_one_letter_code
_entity_poly.pdbx_strand_id
1 'polypeptide(L)'
;YEQVNRRGSETGVWPNAVWVDDARVEYGDVAAIGRLRSENEELRNVDLFGGTAFKYTDGYTDDPQLAAAAAVAAVEAGVDAVTTSGPGTGRPPTVDKVAAMSEVCPRLAIASGVTVENVERLGAYASEILFSTSVETRPYSGVFDPSALAEFVSAARS
;
A
#
# COMPACT_ATOMS: atom_id res chain seq x y z
N TYR A 1 -0.21 -8.98 11.56
CA TYR A 1 -0.40 -10.40 11.26
C TYR A 1 -0.79 -11.23 12.48
N GLU A 2 -0.14 -11.09 13.65
CA GLU A 2 -0.53 -11.83 14.87
C GLU A 2 -2.01 -11.61 15.24
N GLN A 3 -2.52 -10.38 15.15
CA GLN A 3 -3.93 -10.09 15.40
C GLN A 3 -4.84 -10.73 14.35
N VAL A 4 -4.42 -10.75 13.08
CA VAL A 4 -5.16 -11.41 11.98
C VAL A 4 -5.22 -12.92 12.22
N ASN A 5 -4.07 -13.53 12.55
CA ASN A 5 -3.99 -14.95 12.87
C ASN A 5 -4.91 -15.33 14.03
N ARG A 6 -4.85 -14.58 15.15
CA ARG A 6 -5.71 -14.80 16.30
C ARG A 6 -7.19 -14.69 15.95
N ARG A 7 -7.60 -13.60 15.28
CA ARG A 7 -8.99 -13.36 14.89
C ARG A 7 -9.50 -14.42 13.92
N GLY A 8 -8.71 -14.76 12.91
CA GLY A 8 -9.05 -15.81 11.96
C GLY A 8 -9.28 -17.16 12.63
N SER A 9 -8.39 -17.55 13.56
CA SER A 9 -8.51 -18.80 14.33
C SER A 9 -9.73 -18.82 15.25
N GLU A 10 -10.11 -17.67 15.83
CA GLU A 10 -11.29 -17.52 16.69
C GLU A 10 -12.62 -17.53 15.90
N THR A 11 -12.65 -16.97 14.71
CA THR A 11 -13.89 -16.70 13.95
C THR A 11 -14.07 -17.58 12.72
N GLY A 12 -13.01 -18.22 12.23
CA GLY A 12 -12.98 -18.91 10.93
C GLY A 12 -13.06 -17.96 9.73
N VAL A 13 -12.90 -16.64 9.94
CA VAL A 13 -12.96 -15.63 8.88
C VAL A 13 -11.59 -14.98 8.73
N TRP A 14 -11.02 -15.07 7.54
CA TRP A 14 -9.71 -14.55 7.19
C TRP A 14 -9.85 -13.41 6.17
N PRO A 15 -9.11 -12.29 6.30
CA PRO A 15 -9.07 -11.27 5.27
C PRO A 15 -8.29 -11.76 4.05
N ASN A 16 -8.57 -11.22 2.88
CA ASN A 16 -7.79 -11.50 1.67
C ASN A 16 -6.45 -10.75 1.67
N ALA A 17 -6.39 -9.64 2.37
CA ALA A 17 -5.18 -8.82 2.48
C ALA A 17 -5.12 -8.09 3.82
N VAL A 18 -3.91 -7.75 4.25
CA VAL A 18 -3.64 -6.81 5.35
C VAL A 18 -2.64 -5.77 4.92
N TRP A 19 -2.79 -4.58 5.49
CA TRP A 19 -1.88 -3.48 5.27
C TRP A 19 -1.15 -3.08 6.55
N VAL A 20 0.15 -2.75 6.41
CA VAL A 20 0.99 -2.17 7.46
C VAL A 20 1.65 -0.88 6.94
N ASP A 21 1.71 0.15 7.78
CA ASP A 21 2.28 1.46 7.41
C ASP A 21 3.79 1.41 7.18
N ASP A 22 4.49 0.50 7.85
CA ASP A 22 5.95 0.38 7.79
C ASP A 22 6.36 -1.09 7.66
N ALA A 23 6.88 -1.44 6.49
CA ALA A 23 7.33 -2.79 6.16
C ALA A 23 8.86 -2.93 6.22
N ARG A 24 9.56 -2.05 6.93
CA ARG A 24 11.01 -2.10 7.00
C ARG A 24 11.52 -3.37 7.64
N VAL A 25 12.47 -3.98 6.97
CA VAL A 25 13.09 -5.26 7.35
C VAL A 25 13.87 -5.14 8.66
N GLU A 26 14.48 -4.00 8.91
CA GLU A 26 15.30 -3.72 10.09
C GLU A 26 14.56 -3.80 11.43
N TYR A 27 13.25 -3.67 11.42
CA TYR A 27 12.41 -3.86 12.62
C TYR A 27 11.98 -5.31 12.84
N GLY A 28 12.42 -6.24 11.99
CA GLY A 28 12.17 -7.68 12.16
C GLY A 28 10.75 -8.14 11.86
N ASP A 29 9.82 -7.23 11.60
CA ASP A 29 8.40 -7.56 11.45
C ASP A 29 8.12 -8.36 10.18
N VAL A 30 8.82 -8.06 9.08
CA VAL A 30 8.61 -8.79 7.81
C VAL A 30 9.13 -10.22 7.89
N ALA A 31 10.28 -10.44 8.52
CA ALA A 31 10.78 -11.79 8.75
C ALA A 31 9.85 -12.60 9.69
N ALA A 32 9.22 -11.93 10.67
CA ALA A 32 8.21 -12.53 11.53
C ALA A 32 6.95 -12.92 10.74
N ILE A 33 6.52 -12.08 9.79
CA ILE A 33 5.41 -12.36 8.87
C ILE A 33 5.71 -13.58 8.00
N GLY A 34 6.91 -13.68 7.44
CA GLY A 34 7.35 -14.83 6.66
C GLY A 34 7.28 -16.14 7.46
N ARG A 35 7.73 -16.11 8.71
CA ARG A 35 7.61 -17.26 9.64
C ARG A 35 6.15 -17.61 9.91
N LEU A 36 5.31 -16.63 10.29
CA LEU A 36 3.89 -16.84 10.55
C LEU A 36 3.16 -17.45 9.34
N ARG A 37 3.48 -17.01 8.14
CA ARG A 37 2.94 -17.56 6.89
C ARG A 37 3.40 -19.01 6.65
N SER A 38 4.65 -19.33 6.98
CA SER A 38 5.16 -20.70 6.82
C SER A 38 4.51 -21.69 7.79
N GLU A 39 4.12 -21.22 8.97
CA GLU A 39 3.54 -22.02 10.06
C GLU A 39 1.99 -22.13 9.97
N ASN A 40 1.33 -21.23 9.22
CA ASN A 40 -0.12 -21.18 9.12
C ASN A 40 -0.58 -21.16 7.65
N GLU A 41 -1.25 -22.21 7.24
CA GLU A 41 -1.71 -22.39 5.85
C GLU A 41 -2.68 -21.28 5.42
N GLU A 42 -3.58 -20.87 6.30
CA GLU A 42 -4.56 -19.83 6.06
C GLU A 42 -3.92 -18.48 5.77
N LEU A 43 -2.80 -18.16 6.43
CA LEU A 43 -2.07 -16.89 6.23
C LEU A 43 -1.27 -16.85 4.92
N ARG A 44 -1.04 -17.97 4.28
CA ARG A 44 -0.33 -18.02 2.98
C ARG A 44 -1.13 -17.34 1.87
N ASN A 45 -2.45 -17.30 2.01
CA ASN A 45 -3.37 -16.72 1.05
C ASN A 45 -3.80 -15.29 1.42
N VAL A 46 -3.19 -14.69 2.45
CA VAL A 46 -3.45 -13.30 2.88
C VAL A 46 -2.33 -12.42 2.36
N ASP A 47 -2.64 -11.55 1.40
CA ASP A 47 -1.67 -10.60 0.84
C ASP A 47 -1.22 -9.58 1.89
N LEU A 48 0.08 -9.30 1.91
CA LEU A 48 0.67 -8.23 2.71
C LEU A 48 0.93 -7.00 1.84
N PHE A 49 0.21 -5.92 2.12
CA PHE A 49 0.50 -4.59 1.62
C PHE A 49 1.44 -3.88 2.61
N GLY A 50 2.68 -3.65 2.20
CA GLY A 50 3.72 -3.11 3.08
C GLY A 50 4.14 -1.69 2.74
N GLY A 51 3.96 -0.77 3.68
CA GLY A 51 4.38 0.63 3.57
C GLY A 51 5.90 0.75 3.41
N THR A 52 6.35 1.33 2.30
CA THR A 52 7.75 1.43 1.91
C THR A 52 8.04 2.82 1.38
N ALA A 53 9.08 3.48 1.87
CA ALA A 53 9.29 4.92 1.66
C ALA A 53 7.99 5.70 1.95
N PHE A 54 7.32 5.31 3.04
CA PHE A 54 5.95 5.70 3.36
C PHE A 54 5.93 6.88 4.35
N LYS A 55 4.91 7.73 4.23
CA LYS A 55 4.74 8.92 5.10
C LYS A 55 4.80 8.54 6.58
N TYR A 56 5.33 9.45 7.38
CA TYR A 56 5.40 9.34 8.84
C TYR A 56 6.26 8.18 9.37
N THR A 57 7.03 7.51 8.50
CA THR A 57 8.04 6.53 8.91
C THR A 57 9.44 7.13 8.77
N ASP A 58 10.39 6.64 9.54
CA ASP A 58 11.80 7.08 9.43
C ASP A 58 12.42 6.69 8.07
N GLY A 59 11.82 5.72 7.38
CA GLY A 59 12.21 5.30 6.03
C GLY A 59 11.60 6.12 4.90
N TYR A 60 10.86 7.20 5.20
CA TYR A 60 10.29 8.06 4.16
C TYR A 60 11.38 8.74 3.33
N THR A 61 11.21 8.68 2.02
CA THR A 61 12.03 9.42 1.06
C THR A 61 11.23 9.74 -0.20
N ASP A 62 11.52 10.88 -0.84
CA ASP A 62 11.06 11.22 -2.20
C ASP A 62 12.16 10.97 -3.26
N ASP A 63 13.38 10.58 -2.83
CA ASP A 63 14.43 10.19 -3.75
C ASP A 63 14.05 8.90 -4.47
N PRO A 64 13.95 8.90 -5.83
CA PRO A 64 13.50 7.74 -6.59
C PRO A 64 14.40 6.50 -6.42
N GLN A 65 15.71 6.69 -6.33
CA GLN A 65 16.67 5.60 -6.21
C GLN A 65 16.63 4.95 -4.83
N LEU A 66 16.54 5.76 -3.78
CA LEU A 66 16.39 5.24 -2.42
C LEU A 66 15.05 4.56 -2.22
N ALA A 67 13.98 5.10 -2.80
CA ALA A 67 12.66 4.49 -2.74
C ALA A 67 12.61 3.14 -3.49
N ALA A 68 13.25 3.05 -4.67
CA ALA A 68 13.37 1.80 -5.42
C ALA A 68 14.20 0.75 -4.64
N ALA A 69 15.31 1.14 -4.04
CA ALA A 69 16.10 0.23 -3.21
C ALA A 69 15.31 -0.30 -2.01
N ALA A 70 14.53 0.54 -1.35
CA ALA A 70 13.63 0.13 -0.27
C ALA A 70 12.53 -0.82 -0.77
N ALA A 71 12.00 -0.62 -1.99
CA ALA A 71 11.02 -1.51 -2.60
C ALA A 71 11.59 -2.91 -2.87
N VAL A 72 12.82 -3.00 -3.38
CA VAL A 72 13.53 -4.29 -3.56
C VAL A 72 13.64 -5.03 -2.23
N ALA A 73 14.12 -4.35 -1.18
CA ALA A 73 14.26 -4.95 0.13
C ALA A 73 12.92 -5.44 0.71
N ALA A 74 11.83 -4.69 0.50
CA ALA A 74 10.49 -5.09 0.95
C ALA A 74 10.00 -6.35 0.22
N VAL A 75 10.20 -6.44 -1.10
CA VAL A 75 9.84 -7.64 -1.89
C VAL A 75 10.65 -8.86 -1.46
N GLU A 76 11.97 -8.72 -1.29
CA GLU A 76 12.85 -9.80 -0.82
C GLU A 76 12.46 -10.29 0.58
N ALA A 77 11.91 -9.40 1.40
CA ALA A 77 11.43 -9.73 2.74
C ALA A 77 10.05 -10.39 2.75
N GLY A 78 9.35 -10.49 1.61
CA GLY A 78 8.07 -11.19 1.48
C GLY A 78 6.83 -10.29 1.51
N VAL A 79 6.97 -9.01 1.23
CA VAL A 79 5.83 -8.12 0.95
C VAL A 79 5.24 -8.46 -0.42
N ASP A 80 3.92 -8.68 -0.48
CA ASP A 80 3.25 -9.03 -1.74
C ASP A 80 2.94 -7.82 -2.60
N ALA A 81 2.57 -6.70 -1.96
CA ALA A 81 2.33 -5.41 -2.61
C ALA A 81 3.06 -4.29 -1.85
N VAL A 82 4.06 -3.72 -2.49
CA VAL A 82 4.76 -2.53 -1.96
C VAL A 82 3.81 -1.35 -1.99
N THR A 83 3.62 -0.68 -0.85
CA THR A 83 2.72 0.47 -0.75
C THR A 83 3.52 1.74 -0.48
N THR A 84 3.39 2.75 -1.34
CA THR A 84 4.09 4.02 -1.15
C THR A 84 3.13 5.21 -1.03
N SER A 85 3.64 6.34 -0.56
CA SER A 85 2.88 7.59 -0.43
C SER A 85 3.77 8.81 -0.68
N GLY A 86 3.15 9.97 -0.76
CA GLY A 86 3.85 11.25 -0.64
C GLY A 86 4.19 11.59 0.82
N PRO A 87 4.64 12.83 1.09
CA PRO A 87 5.20 13.24 2.39
C PRO A 87 4.17 13.33 3.52
N GLY A 88 2.89 13.25 3.20
CA GLY A 88 1.83 13.39 4.21
C GLY A 88 0.45 13.03 3.70
N THR A 89 -0.51 12.98 4.59
CA THR A 89 -1.92 12.72 4.24
C THR A 89 -2.42 13.76 3.24
N GLY A 90 -3.07 13.30 2.17
CA GLY A 90 -3.55 14.16 1.09
C GLY A 90 -2.46 14.67 0.12
N ARG A 91 -1.21 14.30 0.31
CA ARG A 91 -0.12 14.63 -0.58
C ARG A 91 0.30 13.42 -1.39
N PRO A 92 0.23 13.47 -2.75
CA PRO A 92 0.61 12.35 -3.58
C PRO A 92 2.14 12.17 -3.62
N PRO A 93 2.64 10.96 -3.92
CA PRO A 93 4.04 10.77 -4.26
C PRO A 93 4.40 11.46 -5.57
N THR A 94 5.69 11.71 -5.78
CA THR A 94 6.18 12.19 -7.08
C THR A 94 6.08 11.08 -8.13
N VAL A 95 5.90 11.47 -9.40
CA VAL A 95 5.86 10.49 -10.51
C VAL A 95 7.18 9.75 -10.62
N ASP A 96 8.31 10.46 -10.49
CA ASP A 96 9.65 9.85 -10.60
C ASP A 96 9.88 8.77 -9.53
N LYS A 97 9.41 9.00 -8.30
CA LYS A 97 9.46 8.01 -7.23
C LYS A 97 8.64 6.76 -7.59
N VAL A 98 7.40 6.96 -8.00
CA VAL A 98 6.49 5.84 -8.33
C VAL A 98 7.00 5.06 -9.54
N ALA A 99 7.49 5.75 -10.57
CA ALA A 99 8.08 5.14 -11.75
C ALA A 99 9.28 4.25 -11.37
N ALA A 100 10.24 4.78 -10.60
CA ALA A 100 11.42 4.04 -10.18
C ALA A 100 11.06 2.80 -9.32
N MET A 101 10.07 2.92 -8.45
CA MET A 101 9.60 1.79 -7.64
C MET A 101 8.89 0.74 -8.49
N SER A 102 8.10 1.14 -9.50
CA SER A 102 7.36 0.22 -10.38
C SER A 102 8.29 -0.66 -11.26
N GLU A 103 9.49 -0.18 -11.56
CA GLU A 103 10.48 -0.95 -12.34
C GLU A 103 11.07 -2.14 -11.56
N VAL A 104 11.01 -2.11 -10.23
CA VAL A 104 11.71 -3.08 -9.38
C VAL A 104 10.78 -3.93 -8.52
N CYS A 105 9.50 -3.59 -8.40
CA CYS A 105 8.55 -4.40 -7.66
C CYS A 105 7.39 -4.87 -8.54
N PRO A 106 6.95 -6.14 -8.42
CA PRO A 106 5.92 -6.72 -9.28
C PRO A 106 4.52 -6.15 -9.01
N ARG A 107 4.27 -5.66 -7.79
CA ARG A 107 3.00 -5.01 -7.41
C ARG A 107 3.30 -3.76 -6.60
N LEU A 108 2.88 -2.61 -7.12
CA LEU A 108 3.00 -1.32 -6.46
C LEU A 108 1.61 -0.76 -6.17
N ALA A 109 1.35 -0.43 -4.91
CA ALA A 109 0.19 0.30 -4.47
C ALA A 109 0.55 1.73 -4.09
N ILE A 110 -0.31 2.69 -4.44
CA ILE A 110 -0.19 4.07 -4.00
C ILE A 110 -1.26 4.35 -2.96
N ALA A 111 -0.87 4.84 -1.78
CA ALA A 111 -1.78 5.27 -0.74
C ALA A 111 -1.57 6.74 -0.40
N SER A 112 -2.65 7.50 -0.35
CA SER A 112 -2.66 8.93 -0.01
C SER A 112 -2.43 9.88 -1.18
N GLY A 113 -3.23 10.94 -1.20
CA GLY A 113 -3.11 12.06 -2.13
C GLY A 113 -3.51 11.78 -3.58
N VAL A 114 -4.03 10.60 -3.89
CA VAL A 114 -4.55 10.32 -5.23
C VAL A 114 -5.96 10.91 -5.36
N THR A 115 -6.16 11.68 -6.42
CA THR A 115 -7.40 12.37 -6.77
C THR A 115 -7.77 12.10 -8.23
N VAL A 116 -8.96 12.51 -8.67
CA VAL A 116 -9.40 12.37 -10.06
C VAL A 116 -8.40 13.03 -11.03
N GLU A 117 -7.80 14.18 -10.64
CA GLU A 117 -6.90 14.95 -11.50
C GLU A 117 -5.52 14.32 -11.68
N ASN A 118 -5.12 13.40 -10.80
CA ASN A 118 -3.78 12.80 -10.85
C ASN A 118 -3.78 11.28 -10.97
N VAL A 119 -4.94 10.63 -10.86
CA VAL A 119 -5.05 9.16 -10.85
C VAL A 119 -4.56 8.50 -12.14
N GLU A 120 -4.88 9.07 -13.31
CA GLU A 120 -4.40 8.55 -14.59
C GLU A 120 -2.87 8.53 -14.65
N ARG A 121 -2.24 9.64 -14.29
CA ARG A 121 -0.78 9.79 -14.34
C ARG A 121 -0.05 8.89 -13.33
N LEU A 122 -0.57 8.76 -12.11
CA LEU A 122 0.04 7.92 -11.07
C LEU A 122 -0.32 6.45 -11.26
N GLY A 123 -1.54 6.16 -11.69
CA GLY A 123 -2.04 4.82 -11.95
C GLY A 123 -1.32 4.10 -13.09
N ALA A 124 -0.69 4.84 -14.01
CA ALA A 124 0.15 4.26 -15.05
C ALA A 124 1.33 3.42 -14.50
N TYR A 125 1.73 3.64 -13.25
CA TYR A 125 2.84 2.97 -12.58
C TYR A 125 2.40 2.05 -11.43
N ALA A 126 1.14 2.04 -11.07
CA ALA A 126 0.64 1.31 -9.91
C ALA A 126 -0.43 0.29 -10.29
N SER A 127 -0.36 -0.89 -9.70
CA SER A 127 -1.40 -1.91 -9.86
C SER A 127 -2.61 -1.67 -8.95
N GLU A 128 -2.41 -1.00 -7.83
CA GLU A 128 -3.48 -0.70 -6.87
C GLU A 128 -3.41 0.74 -6.35
N ILE A 129 -4.58 1.30 -6.06
CA ILE A 129 -4.70 2.63 -5.46
C ILE A 129 -5.59 2.53 -4.22
N LEU A 130 -5.03 2.89 -3.07
CA LEU A 130 -5.76 3.00 -1.80
C LEU A 130 -6.18 4.46 -1.61
N PHE A 131 -7.45 4.75 -1.74
CA PHE A 131 -8.02 6.09 -1.64
C PHE A 131 -9.20 6.12 -0.66
N SER A 132 -9.50 7.28 -0.11
CA SER A 132 -10.63 7.51 0.77
C SER A 132 -11.09 8.97 0.69
N THR A 133 -10.38 9.89 1.34
CA THR A 133 -10.78 11.28 1.51
C THR A 133 -11.06 12.05 0.22
N SER A 134 -10.47 11.65 -0.91
CA SER A 134 -10.70 12.27 -2.22
C SER A 134 -12.10 12.02 -2.81
N VAL A 135 -12.80 11.01 -2.30
CA VAL A 135 -14.15 10.62 -2.74
C VAL A 135 -15.17 10.67 -1.60
N GLU A 136 -14.81 11.26 -0.47
CA GLU A 136 -15.74 11.45 0.65
C GLU A 136 -16.57 12.72 0.47
N THR A 137 -17.79 12.72 0.99
CA THR A 137 -18.69 13.90 0.99
C THR A 137 -18.08 15.12 1.70
N ARG A 138 -17.23 14.88 2.68
CA ARG A 138 -16.37 15.84 3.38
C ARG A 138 -15.12 15.09 3.86
N PRO A 139 -13.95 15.70 3.85
CA PRO A 139 -12.73 15.06 4.34
C PRO A 139 -12.91 14.43 5.72
N TYR A 140 -12.48 13.18 5.88
CA TYR A 140 -12.57 12.40 7.13
C TYR A 140 -14.00 12.13 7.63
N SER A 141 -15.00 12.20 6.77
CA SER A 141 -16.38 11.87 7.14
C SER A 141 -16.65 10.37 7.22
N GLY A 142 -15.83 9.56 6.52
CA GLY A 142 -16.07 8.14 6.32
C GLY A 142 -17.32 7.83 5.47
N VAL A 143 -17.91 8.86 4.85
CA VAL A 143 -19.08 8.74 3.98
C VAL A 143 -18.68 9.06 2.55
N PHE A 144 -18.70 8.07 1.68
CA PHE A 144 -18.36 8.25 0.27
C PHE A 144 -19.47 8.94 -0.51
N ASP A 145 -19.06 9.84 -1.40
CA ASP A 145 -19.93 10.41 -2.42
C ASP A 145 -19.98 9.47 -3.63
N PRO A 146 -21.14 8.90 -3.99
CA PRO A 146 -21.25 7.96 -5.10
C PRO A 146 -20.81 8.54 -6.46
N SER A 147 -21.05 9.84 -6.68
CA SER A 147 -20.69 10.51 -7.93
C SER A 147 -19.18 10.71 -8.01
N ALA A 148 -18.54 11.21 -6.96
CA ALA A 148 -17.10 11.35 -6.87
C ALA A 148 -16.38 9.99 -7.00
N LEU A 149 -16.94 8.95 -6.37
CA LEU A 149 -16.40 7.59 -6.49
C LEU A 149 -16.49 7.07 -7.93
N ALA A 150 -17.62 7.27 -8.62
CA ALA A 150 -17.80 6.84 -10.01
C ALA A 150 -16.85 7.58 -10.96
N GLU A 151 -16.67 8.89 -10.77
CA GLU A 151 -15.73 9.70 -11.53
C GLU A 151 -14.28 9.25 -11.33
N PHE A 152 -13.88 9.03 -10.06
CA PHE A 152 -12.54 8.50 -9.72
C PHE A 152 -12.27 7.15 -10.39
N VAL A 153 -13.20 6.20 -10.28
CA VAL A 153 -13.06 4.85 -10.88
C VAL A 153 -13.00 4.94 -12.41
N SER A 154 -13.77 5.85 -13.03
CA SER A 154 -13.72 6.07 -14.48
C SER A 154 -12.34 6.59 -14.90
N ALA A 155 -11.80 7.59 -14.20
CA ALA A 155 -10.48 8.16 -14.48
C ALA A 155 -9.34 7.16 -14.21
N ALA A 156 -9.49 6.26 -13.23
CA ALA A 156 -8.49 5.25 -12.92
C ALA A 156 -8.42 4.11 -13.97
N ARG A 157 -9.41 4.00 -14.83
CA ARG A 157 -9.52 2.95 -15.87
C ARG A 157 -9.22 3.45 -17.29
N SER A 158 -9.00 4.75 -17.45
CA SER A 158 -8.65 5.36 -18.74
C SER A 158 -7.20 5.14 -19.09
#